data_3ee455a5a4ad6f9d7b2fc79dafac0f31
#
_entry.id   3ee455a5a4ad6f9d7b2fc79dafac0f31
#
_cell.length_a   1.000
_cell.length_b   1.000
_cell.length_c   1.000
_cell.angle_alpha   90.00
_cell.angle_beta   90.00
_cell.angle_gamma   90.00
#
_symmetry.space_group_name_H-M   'P 1'
#
loop_
_entity.id
_entity.type
_entity.pdbx_description
1 polymer ?
#
loop_
_entity_poly.entity_id
_entity_poly.type
_entity_poly.pdbx_seq_one_letter_code
_entity_poly.pdbx_strand_id
1 'polypeptide(L)'
;MAFLLIGLSEHRPLPLGQGSPLRWLALLLGLLAWHAGAGERLIYPRHSEGRNPEPYVVELLQLALARSGGDYRLEPSAQPMPQSRAQLRLEQDDPGLQVMWAQSRDDLEETLLPIRIPIYRGLIGWRIPLVSAANKDLLASVRTLDDLRRLRFGQRQDWADTPILRANGLEVKTSQNYESLFRMLDAGRFEVFPREVVVLDGVAEA
;
A
#
# COMPACT_ATOMS: atom_id res chain seq x y z
N MET A 1 6.81 -8.69 -4.89
CA MET A 1 7.46 -7.36 -4.96
C MET A 1 6.40 -6.30 -4.68
N ALA A 2 6.75 -5.22 -3.95
CA ALA A 2 5.81 -4.10 -3.75
C ALA A 2 6.21 -2.95 -4.67
N PHE A 3 5.26 -2.41 -5.43
CA PHE A 3 5.42 -1.32 -6.38
C PHE A 3 4.47 -0.15 -6.05
N LEU A 4 4.75 1.01 -6.61
CA LEU A 4 3.92 2.21 -6.55
C LEU A 4 2.92 2.21 -7.72
N LEU A 5 1.67 2.65 -7.51
CA LEU A 5 0.59 2.69 -8.52
C LEU A 5 -0.03 4.10 -8.59
N ILE A 6 -0.30 4.63 -9.80
CA ILE A 6 -0.80 5.99 -10.07
C ILE A 6 -2.01 5.94 -11.01
N GLY A 7 -3.03 6.79 -10.78
CA GLY A 7 -4.14 7.03 -11.69
C GLY A 7 -3.84 8.17 -12.71
N LEU A 8 -4.38 8.11 -13.93
CA LEU A 8 -4.17 9.08 -15.00
C LEU A 8 -5.44 9.92 -15.23
N SER A 9 -5.35 11.27 -15.15
CA SER A 9 -6.44 12.18 -15.53
C SER A 9 -6.08 13.04 -16.74
N GLU A 10 -6.99 13.12 -17.74
CA GLU A 10 -6.84 13.96 -18.95
C GLU A 10 -7.52 15.33 -18.79
N HIS A 11 -6.86 16.43 -19.20
CA HIS A 11 -7.40 17.78 -19.21
C HIS A 11 -7.78 18.26 -20.62
N ARG A 12 -8.98 18.85 -20.78
CA ARG A 12 -9.46 19.52 -22.00
C ARG A 12 -9.40 21.05 -21.90
N PRO A 13 -9.00 21.80 -22.96
CA PRO A 13 -8.93 23.28 -22.96
C PRO A 13 -10.25 23.98 -23.36
N LEU A 14 -10.44 25.22 -22.89
CA LEU A 14 -11.60 26.10 -23.16
C LEU A 14 -11.27 27.23 -24.18
N PRO A 15 -12.25 27.79 -24.92
CA PRO A 15 -12.01 28.75 -25.98
C PRO A 15 -11.97 30.24 -25.54
N LEU A 16 -11.19 31.06 -26.26
CA LEU A 16 -10.88 32.47 -25.99
C LEU A 16 -11.71 33.46 -26.77
N GLY A 17 -12.20 34.53 -26.13
CA GLY A 17 -12.92 35.66 -26.75
C GLY A 17 -12.10 36.98 -26.72
N GLN A 18 -12.43 37.95 -27.64
CA GLN A 18 -11.63 39.14 -27.94
C GLN A 18 -11.85 40.34 -26.99
N GLY A 19 -10.78 41.04 -26.55
CA GLY A 19 -10.82 42.22 -25.68
C GLY A 19 -9.55 43.10 -25.76
N SER A 20 -9.63 44.40 -25.38
CA SER A 20 -8.63 45.47 -25.59
C SER A 20 -7.23 45.23 -24.94
N PRO A 21 -6.11 45.78 -25.53
CA PRO A 21 -4.74 45.39 -25.14
C PRO A 21 -4.34 45.72 -23.71
N LEU A 22 -4.90 46.77 -23.10
CA LEU A 22 -4.58 47.13 -21.68
C LEU A 22 -5.23 46.18 -20.67
N ARG A 23 -6.41 45.64 -21.00
CA ARG A 23 -7.08 44.60 -20.22
C ARG A 23 -6.34 43.25 -20.32
N TRP A 24 -5.72 42.98 -21.49
CA TRP A 24 -4.94 41.77 -21.70
C TRP A 24 -3.60 41.82 -20.91
N LEU A 25 -2.98 43.01 -20.80
CA LEU A 25 -1.76 43.15 -20.00
C LEU A 25 -2.01 42.95 -18.49
N ALA A 26 -3.13 43.47 -17.98
CA ALA A 26 -3.54 43.24 -16.59
C ALA A 26 -3.96 41.77 -16.32
N LEU A 27 -4.59 41.11 -17.29
CA LEU A 27 -4.92 39.68 -17.23
C LEU A 27 -3.67 38.81 -17.34
N LEU A 28 -2.68 39.17 -18.18
CA LEU A 28 -1.41 38.46 -18.27
C LEU A 28 -0.56 38.60 -16.98
N LEU A 29 -0.52 39.77 -16.36
CA LEU A 29 0.11 39.97 -15.05
C LEU A 29 -0.63 39.25 -13.93
N GLY A 30 -1.95 39.18 -14.00
CA GLY A 30 -2.77 38.38 -13.06
C GLY A 30 -2.60 36.87 -13.23
N LEU A 31 -2.45 36.39 -14.46
CA LEU A 31 -2.18 34.98 -14.78
C LEU A 31 -0.76 34.55 -14.40
N LEU A 32 0.24 35.46 -14.51
CA LEU A 32 1.59 35.20 -14.02
C LEU A 32 1.65 35.12 -12.47
N ALA A 33 0.80 35.83 -11.78
CA ALA A 33 0.68 35.72 -10.30
C ALA A 33 -0.09 34.45 -9.85
N TRP A 34 -0.88 33.86 -10.71
CA TRP A 34 -1.62 32.64 -10.36
C TRP A 34 -0.83 31.33 -10.56
N HIS A 35 0.35 31.38 -11.11
CA HIS A 35 1.29 30.27 -11.14
C HIS A 35 2.15 30.15 -9.86
N ALA A 36 1.86 30.95 -8.81
CA ALA A 36 2.43 30.77 -7.50
C ALA A 36 1.83 29.48 -6.85
N GLY A 37 2.26 28.34 -7.31
CA GLY A 37 2.52 27.10 -6.62
C GLY A 37 1.50 26.59 -5.62
N ALA A 38 0.30 26.21 -6.05
CA ALA A 38 -0.36 25.12 -5.36
C ALA A 38 0.23 23.81 -5.94
N GLY A 39 1.27 23.28 -5.30
CA GLY A 39 1.88 22.04 -5.73
C GLY A 39 0.83 20.95 -5.95
N GLU A 40 1.04 20.09 -6.94
CA GLU A 40 0.13 18.99 -7.25
C GLU A 40 -0.03 18.09 -6.02
N ARG A 41 -1.27 17.88 -5.59
CA ARG A 41 -1.57 17.04 -4.43
C ARG A 41 -1.54 15.58 -4.84
N LEU A 42 -0.71 14.80 -4.15
CA LEU A 42 -0.68 13.35 -4.25
C LEU A 42 -1.18 12.77 -2.93
N ILE A 43 -2.35 12.13 -2.96
CA ILE A 43 -2.96 11.54 -1.78
C ILE A 43 -2.67 10.05 -1.77
N TYR A 44 -2.11 9.56 -0.64
CA TYR A 44 -1.85 8.15 -0.40
C TYR A 44 -2.81 7.58 0.66
N PRO A 45 -3.08 6.25 0.66
CA PRO A 45 -4.00 5.65 1.63
C PRO A 45 -3.39 5.62 3.03
N ARG A 46 -4.12 6.09 4.03
CA ARG A 46 -3.87 5.72 5.43
C ARG A 46 -4.43 4.32 5.65
N HIS A 47 -3.59 3.37 6.00
CA HIS A 47 -4.08 2.07 6.36
C HIS A 47 -4.73 2.10 7.76
N SER A 48 -5.82 1.35 7.92
CA SER A 48 -6.59 1.31 9.18
C SER A 48 -5.95 0.44 10.26
N GLU A 49 -4.76 -0.10 10.02
CA GLU A 49 -4.23 -1.22 10.75
C GLU A 49 -2.80 -1.02 11.19
N GLY A 50 -2.60 -1.18 12.50
CA GLY A 50 -1.33 -1.41 13.15
C GLY A 50 -0.24 -0.37 12.86
N ARG A 51 0.95 -0.58 13.42
CA ARG A 51 2.16 0.08 12.97
C ARG A 51 2.55 -0.50 11.61
N ASN A 52 2.16 0.20 10.58
CA ASN A 52 2.48 -0.12 9.20
C ASN A 52 3.90 0.37 8.88
N PRO A 53 4.64 -0.26 7.95
CA PRO A 53 5.88 0.29 7.40
C PRO A 53 5.67 1.60 6.61
N GLU A 54 4.55 2.25 6.82
CA GLU A 54 4.10 3.48 6.21
C GLU A 54 5.14 4.62 6.28
N PRO A 55 5.79 4.90 7.43
CA PRO A 55 6.79 5.97 7.51
C PRO A 55 7.90 5.83 6.48
N TYR A 56 8.48 4.64 6.33
CA TYR A 56 9.55 4.40 5.36
C TYR A 56 9.11 4.65 3.91
N VAL A 57 7.93 4.15 3.52
CA VAL A 57 7.42 4.32 2.16
C VAL A 57 7.07 5.77 1.87
N VAL A 58 6.45 6.45 2.84
CA VAL A 58 6.11 7.87 2.73
C VAL A 58 7.36 8.73 2.60
N GLU A 59 8.39 8.51 3.42
CA GLU A 59 9.67 9.22 3.34
C GLU A 59 10.38 8.97 2.00
N LEU A 60 10.38 7.73 1.52
CA LEU A 60 10.94 7.38 0.22
C LEU A 60 10.22 8.09 -0.93
N LEU A 61 8.89 8.13 -0.89
CA LEU A 61 8.09 8.81 -1.89
C LEU A 61 8.29 10.33 -1.82
N GLN A 62 8.33 10.92 -0.63
CA GLN A 62 8.67 12.33 -0.44
C GLN A 62 10.04 12.67 -1.03
N LEU A 63 11.03 11.84 -0.78
CA LEU A 63 12.38 12.02 -1.33
C LEU A 63 12.40 11.93 -2.86
N ALA A 64 11.67 10.98 -3.43
CA ALA A 64 11.54 10.82 -4.88
C ALA A 64 10.88 12.05 -5.52
N LEU A 65 9.77 12.52 -4.93
CA LEU A 65 9.04 13.71 -5.39
C LEU A 65 9.89 14.97 -5.28
N ALA A 66 10.61 15.16 -4.18
CA ALA A 66 11.52 16.30 -4.01
C ALA A 66 12.66 16.36 -5.06
N ARG A 67 13.04 15.19 -5.60
CA ARG A 67 14.10 15.09 -6.63
C ARG A 67 13.57 15.05 -8.06
N SER A 68 12.27 14.98 -8.26
CA SER A 68 11.65 14.95 -9.60
C SER A 68 11.65 16.30 -10.31
N GLY A 69 11.87 17.41 -9.57
CA GLY A 69 11.83 18.77 -10.07
C GLY A 69 10.43 19.37 -10.18
N GLY A 70 9.36 18.61 -9.84
CA GLY A 70 7.99 19.09 -9.74
C GLY A 70 7.68 19.65 -8.34
N ASP A 71 6.63 20.47 -8.23
CA ASP A 71 6.08 20.93 -6.96
C ASP A 71 4.94 19.97 -6.57
N TYR A 72 5.22 19.05 -5.65
CA TYR A 72 4.27 18.03 -5.19
C TYR A 72 4.03 18.14 -3.68
N ARG A 73 2.79 17.90 -3.27
CA ARG A 73 2.39 17.78 -1.86
C ARG A 73 1.85 16.39 -1.61
N LEU A 74 2.58 15.61 -0.83
CA LEU A 74 2.17 14.27 -0.43
C LEU A 74 1.31 14.35 0.84
N GLU A 75 0.07 13.88 0.77
CA GLU A 75 -0.90 13.96 1.86
C GLU A 75 -1.56 12.59 2.13
N PRO A 76 -1.82 12.25 3.39
CA PRO A 76 -2.58 11.05 3.71
C PRO A 76 -4.07 11.22 3.38
N SER A 77 -4.75 10.15 3.01
CA SER A 77 -6.20 10.15 2.83
C SER A 77 -6.94 10.58 4.09
N ALA A 78 -8.06 11.30 3.94
CA ALA A 78 -8.83 11.84 5.06
C ALA A 78 -9.30 10.74 6.03
N GLN A 79 -9.64 9.56 5.51
CA GLN A 79 -10.09 8.43 6.31
C GLN A 79 -9.15 7.23 6.15
N PRO A 80 -8.89 6.48 7.23
CA PRO A 80 -8.22 5.19 7.13
C PRO A 80 -9.04 4.21 6.30
N MET A 81 -8.35 3.34 5.56
CA MET A 81 -9.00 2.33 4.74
C MET A 81 -8.15 1.06 4.62
N PRO A 82 -8.77 -0.13 4.44
CA PRO A 82 -8.03 -1.34 4.11
C PRO A 82 -7.46 -1.28 2.69
N GLN A 83 -6.44 -2.07 2.42
CA GLN A 83 -5.72 -2.09 1.14
C GLN A 83 -6.65 -2.35 -0.06
N SER A 84 -7.59 -3.27 0.08
CA SER A 84 -8.57 -3.59 -0.98
C SER A 84 -9.46 -2.39 -1.35
N ARG A 85 -9.82 -1.55 -0.38
CA ARG A 85 -10.59 -0.34 -0.65
C ARG A 85 -9.75 0.74 -1.31
N ALA A 86 -8.49 0.88 -0.92
CA ALA A 86 -7.56 1.82 -1.57
C ALA A 86 -7.37 1.46 -3.04
N GLN A 87 -7.18 0.16 -3.33
CA GLN A 87 -7.08 -0.36 -4.68
C GLN A 87 -8.32 0.00 -5.52
N LEU A 88 -9.53 -0.33 -5.03
CA LEU A 88 -10.78 -0.05 -5.74
C LEU A 88 -10.97 1.46 -6.02
N ARG A 89 -10.62 2.33 -5.06
CA ARG A 89 -10.70 3.78 -5.25
C ARG A 89 -9.74 4.28 -6.31
N LEU A 90 -8.53 3.74 -6.35
CA LEU A 90 -7.53 4.10 -7.35
C LEU A 90 -7.95 3.63 -8.75
N GLU A 91 -8.54 2.44 -8.89
CA GLU A 91 -9.12 1.91 -10.13
C GLU A 91 -10.30 2.75 -10.65
N GLN A 92 -11.01 3.45 -9.76
CA GLN A 92 -12.14 4.32 -10.08
C GLN A 92 -11.75 5.79 -10.31
N ASP A 93 -10.45 6.10 -10.39
CA ASP A 93 -9.94 7.48 -10.50
C ASP A 93 -10.50 8.42 -9.42
N ASP A 94 -10.67 7.91 -8.19
CA ASP A 94 -11.21 8.69 -7.09
C ASP A 94 -10.25 9.86 -6.75
N PRO A 95 -10.72 11.13 -6.81
CA PRO A 95 -9.87 12.30 -6.57
C PRO A 95 -9.29 12.36 -5.15
N GLY A 96 -9.75 11.52 -4.24
CA GLY A 96 -9.23 11.39 -2.88
C GLY A 96 -8.09 10.37 -2.74
N LEU A 97 -7.57 9.82 -3.86
CA LEU A 97 -6.43 8.88 -3.86
C LEU A 97 -5.73 8.89 -5.23
N GLN A 98 -4.42 9.17 -5.28
CA GLN A 98 -3.65 9.18 -6.53
C GLN A 98 -2.55 8.13 -6.57
N VAL A 99 -2.08 7.66 -5.41
CA VAL A 99 -0.94 6.75 -5.33
C VAL A 99 -1.13 5.77 -4.18
N MET A 100 -0.73 4.51 -4.40
CA MET A 100 -0.63 3.52 -3.33
C MET A 100 0.58 2.61 -3.55
N TRP A 101 0.94 1.85 -2.52
CA TRP A 101 1.93 0.78 -2.62
C TRP A 101 1.27 -0.56 -2.34
N ALA A 102 1.62 -1.56 -3.14
CA ALA A 102 1.05 -2.89 -3.04
C ALA A 102 2.04 -3.96 -3.54
N GLN A 103 1.75 -5.20 -3.25
CA GLN A 103 2.40 -6.31 -3.94
C GLN A 103 1.93 -6.32 -5.39
N SER A 104 2.87 -6.52 -6.33
CA SER A 104 2.53 -6.68 -7.74
C SER A 104 1.71 -7.95 -7.94
N ARG A 105 0.65 -7.83 -8.74
CA ARG A 105 -0.22 -8.91 -9.21
C ARG A 105 -0.73 -8.54 -10.61
N ASP A 106 -0.94 -9.53 -11.43
CA ASP A 106 -1.36 -9.33 -12.83
C ASP A 106 -2.69 -8.55 -12.91
N ASP A 107 -3.66 -8.89 -12.07
CA ASP A 107 -4.96 -8.20 -12.00
C ASP A 107 -4.87 -6.71 -11.64
N LEU A 108 -3.87 -6.33 -10.82
CA LEU A 108 -3.61 -4.91 -10.50
C LEU A 108 -2.93 -4.17 -11.66
N GLU A 109 -2.02 -4.84 -12.35
CA GLU A 109 -1.28 -4.25 -13.47
C GLU A 109 -2.12 -4.12 -14.74
N GLU A 110 -3.28 -4.79 -14.82
CA GLU A 110 -4.26 -4.61 -15.89
C GLU A 110 -5.06 -3.31 -15.75
N THR A 111 -5.25 -2.82 -14.53
CA THR A 111 -6.13 -1.68 -14.23
C THR A 111 -5.38 -0.44 -13.74
N LEU A 112 -4.16 -0.60 -13.21
CA LEU A 112 -3.36 0.46 -12.62
C LEU A 112 -1.97 0.55 -13.26
N LEU A 113 -1.40 1.74 -13.31
CA LEU A 113 -0.03 1.95 -13.80
C LEU A 113 1.01 1.58 -12.74
N PRO A 114 1.78 0.48 -12.91
CA PRO A 114 2.80 0.09 -11.95
C PRO A 114 4.10 0.88 -12.16
N ILE A 115 4.61 1.51 -11.10
CA ILE A 115 5.99 1.99 -11.05
C ILE A 115 6.86 0.84 -10.53
N ARG A 116 7.54 0.14 -11.46
CA ARG A 116 8.26 -1.12 -11.17
C ARG A 116 9.61 -0.92 -10.49
N ILE A 117 9.63 -0.10 -9.44
CA ILE A 117 10.78 0.08 -8.55
C ILE A 117 10.48 -0.61 -7.24
N PRO A 118 11.21 -1.67 -6.87
CA PRO A 118 10.92 -2.45 -5.66
C PRO A 118 11.26 -1.65 -4.40
N ILE A 119 10.25 -1.13 -3.72
CA ILE A 119 10.36 -0.26 -2.53
C ILE A 119 11.20 -0.93 -1.43
N TYR A 120 10.97 -2.22 -1.15
CA TYR A 120 11.63 -2.98 -0.09
C TYR A 120 12.77 -3.87 -0.61
N ARG A 121 13.22 -3.69 -1.86
CA ARG A 121 14.30 -4.49 -2.46
C ARG A 121 14.13 -6.01 -2.29
N GLY A 122 12.90 -6.49 -2.27
CA GLY A 122 12.57 -7.90 -2.10
C GLY A 122 12.30 -8.35 -0.67
N LEU A 123 12.63 -7.56 0.35
CA LEU A 123 12.47 -7.94 1.76
C LEU A 123 11.01 -8.22 2.15
N ILE A 124 10.05 -7.58 1.49
CA ILE A 124 8.63 -7.84 1.76
C ILE A 124 8.21 -9.28 1.43
N GLY A 125 8.98 -10.00 0.62
CA GLY A 125 8.77 -11.41 0.34
C GLY A 125 9.27 -12.36 1.43
N TRP A 126 10.12 -11.87 2.34
CA TRP A 126 10.63 -12.66 3.44
C TRP A 126 9.63 -12.72 4.57
N ARG A 127 9.27 -13.94 4.95
CA ARG A 127 8.28 -14.19 6.01
C ARG A 127 8.94 -14.82 7.21
N ILE A 128 8.73 -14.23 8.39
CA ILE A 128 9.07 -14.83 9.69
C ILE A 128 7.79 -15.44 10.24
N PRO A 129 7.77 -16.74 10.48
CA PRO A 129 6.61 -17.40 11.05
C PRO A 129 6.52 -17.11 12.54
N LEU A 130 5.49 -16.37 12.96
CA LEU A 130 5.15 -16.22 14.37
C LEU A 130 4.38 -17.45 14.81
N VAL A 131 4.72 -17.94 16.00
CA VAL A 131 4.06 -19.03 16.71
C VAL A 131 3.75 -18.60 18.15
N SER A 132 2.77 -19.23 18.81
CA SER A 132 2.55 -18.97 20.23
C SER A 132 3.74 -19.45 21.06
N ALA A 133 3.96 -18.88 22.24
CA ALA A 133 5.03 -19.30 23.16
C ALA A 133 4.94 -20.79 23.54
N ALA A 134 3.72 -21.33 23.62
CA ALA A 134 3.48 -22.76 23.86
C ALA A 134 3.98 -23.65 22.71
N ASN A 135 4.07 -23.11 21.49
CA ASN A 135 4.44 -23.83 20.27
C ASN A 135 5.81 -23.40 19.73
N LYS A 136 6.69 -22.85 20.56
CA LYS A 136 7.99 -22.29 20.14
C LYS A 136 8.86 -23.24 19.30
N ASP A 137 8.75 -24.53 19.49
CA ASP A 137 9.54 -25.56 18.81
C ASP A 137 8.78 -26.21 17.63
N LEU A 138 7.56 -25.74 17.31
CA LEU A 138 6.69 -26.32 16.31
C LEU A 138 7.37 -26.47 14.93
N LEU A 139 8.13 -25.49 14.54
CA LEU A 139 8.79 -25.46 13.23
C LEU A 139 10.14 -26.18 13.20
N ALA A 140 10.66 -26.66 14.34
CA ALA A 140 11.95 -27.30 14.44
C ALA A 140 12.05 -28.59 13.60
N SER A 141 10.93 -29.29 13.39
CA SER A 141 10.84 -30.53 12.59
C SER A 141 10.44 -30.30 11.13
N VAL A 142 10.02 -29.11 10.76
CA VAL A 142 9.58 -28.79 9.40
C VAL A 142 10.76 -28.77 8.44
N ARG A 143 10.68 -29.57 7.36
CA ARG A 143 11.72 -29.69 6.33
C ARG A 143 11.18 -29.56 4.91
N THR A 144 9.90 -29.83 4.72
CA THR A 144 9.25 -29.91 3.41
C THR A 144 7.96 -29.09 3.39
N LEU A 145 7.46 -28.82 2.19
CA LEU A 145 6.13 -28.19 2.01
C LEU A 145 5.02 -29.09 2.58
N ASP A 146 5.16 -30.41 2.49
CA ASP A 146 4.19 -31.35 3.05
C ASP A 146 4.11 -31.28 4.59
N ASP A 147 5.23 -30.99 5.25
CA ASP A 147 5.22 -30.73 6.68
C ASP A 147 4.45 -29.46 7.01
N LEU A 148 4.63 -28.38 6.21
CA LEU A 148 3.87 -27.15 6.37
C LEU A 148 2.37 -27.35 6.13
N ARG A 149 1.97 -28.22 5.20
CA ARG A 149 0.56 -28.53 4.90
C ARG A 149 -0.21 -29.13 6.08
N ARG A 150 0.51 -29.65 7.07
CA ARG A 150 -0.09 -30.18 8.31
C ARG A 150 -0.42 -29.10 9.32
N LEU A 151 0.03 -27.87 9.10
CA LEU A 151 -0.16 -26.72 9.98
C LEU A 151 -1.24 -25.78 9.41
N ARG A 152 -1.94 -25.11 10.32
CA ARG A 152 -2.90 -24.07 9.96
C ARG A 152 -2.23 -22.71 10.06
N PHE A 153 -2.48 -21.88 9.07
CA PHE A 153 -1.92 -20.53 8.95
C PHE A 153 -2.99 -19.47 9.23
N GLY A 154 -2.57 -18.36 9.85
CA GLY A 154 -3.42 -17.19 10.01
C GLY A 154 -3.04 -16.10 9.01
N GLN A 155 -4.04 -15.46 8.37
CA GLN A 155 -3.81 -14.31 7.50
C GLN A 155 -5.02 -13.39 7.47
N ARG A 156 -4.83 -12.14 7.05
CA ARG A 156 -5.98 -11.31 6.73
C ARG A 156 -6.66 -11.80 5.45
N GLN A 157 -7.97 -11.65 5.44
CA GLN A 157 -8.79 -12.11 4.31
C GLN A 157 -8.40 -11.44 2.98
N ASP A 158 -8.03 -10.16 3.02
CA ASP A 158 -7.75 -9.31 1.86
C ASP A 158 -6.25 -9.19 1.52
N TRP A 159 -5.36 -9.88 2.24
CA TRP A 159 -3.94 -9.86 1.92
C TRP A 159 -3.60 -10.77 0.74
N ALA A 160 -2.66 -10.34 -0.08
CA ALA A 160 -2.18 -11.09 -1.24
C ALA A 160 -1.59 -12.46 -0.87
N ASP A 161 -1.07 -12.63 0.33
CA ASP A 161 -0.54 -13.90 0.83
C ASP A 161 -1.61 -14.97 0.97
N THR A 162 -2.86 -14.60 1.28
CA THR A 162 -3.96 -15.56 1.51
C THR A 162 -4.21 -16.47 0.30
N PRO A 163 -4.45 -15.97 -0.92
CA PRO A 163 -4.59 -16.83 -2.08
C PRO A 163 -3.30 -17.59 -2.43
N ILE A 164 -2.11 -17.02 -2.21
CA ILE A 164 -0.84 -17.67 -2.47
C ILE A 164 -0.66 -18.90 -1.57
N LEU A 165 -0.89 -18.76 -0.27
CA LEU A 165 -0.78 -19.88 0.67
C LEU A 165 -1.77 -21.00 0.32
N ARG A 166 -3.03 -20.65 0.03
CA ARG A 166 -4.07 -21.61 -0.38
C ARG A 166 -3.74 -22.34 -1.67
N ALA A 167 -3.21 -21.64 -2.68
CA ALA A 167 -2.78 -22.24 -3.94
C ALA A 167 -1.65 -23.26 -3.77
N ASN A 168 -0.84 -23.11 -2.69
CA ASN A 168 0.19 -24.10 -2.32
C ASN A 168 -0.33 -25.21 -1.40
N GLY A 169 -1.64 -25.32 -1.20
CA GLY A 169 -2.28 -26.38 -0.41
C GLY A 169 -2.20 -26.19 1.10
N LEU A 170 -1.93 -24.97 1.57
CA LEU A 170 -1.88 -24.64 2.99
C LEU A 170 -3.28 -24.27 3.50
N GLU A 171 -3.65 -24.74 4.70
CA GLU A 171 -4.88 -24.35 5.35
C GLU A 171 -4.76 -22.95 5.94
N VAL A 172 -5.60 -21.99 5.50
CA VAL A 172 -5.55 -20.61 5.96
C VAL A 172 -6.83 -20.20 6.65
N LYS A 173 -6.75 -19.91 7.94
CA LYS A 173 -7.78 -19.23 8.74
C LYS A 173 -7.64 -17.72 8.54
N THR A 174 -8.74 -17.03 8.30
CA THR A 174 -8.72 -15.60 8.02
C THR A 174 -9.46 -14.76 9.04
N SER A 175 -9.03 -13.50 9.18
CA SER A 175 -9.74 -12.46 9.90
C SER A 175 -9.75 -11.17 9.09
N GLN A 176 -10.78 -10.35 9.24
CA GLN A 176 -10.81 -8.99 8.71
C GLN A 176 -10.07 -8.00 9.62
N ASN A 177 -9.87 -8.35 10.89
CA ASN A 177 -9.21 -7.51 11.87
C ASN A 177 -7.82 -8.05 12.19
N TYR A 178 -6.81 -7.19 12.07
CA TYR A 178 -5.40 -7.54 12.28
C TYR A 178 -5.13 -8.02 13.71
N GLU A 179 -5.58 -7.27 14.72
CA GLU A 179 -5.38 -7.59 16.12
C GLU A 179 -6.02 -8.92 16.54
N SER A 180 -7.10 -9.29 15.83
CA SER A 180 -7.76 -10.57 16.08
C SER A 180 -6.90 -11.77 15.68
N LEU A 181 -5.98 -11.61 14.72
CA LEU A 181 -5.08 -12.69 14.31
C LEU A 181 -4.13 -13.09 15.44
N PHE A 182 -3.61 -12.14 16.21
CA PHE A 182 -2.77 -12.44 17.37
C PHE A 182 -3.55 -13.20 18.44
N ARG A 183 -4.76 -12.75 18.77
CA ARG A 183 -5.64 -13.46 19.70
C ARG A 183 -6.03 -14.87 19.22
N MET A 184 -6.20 -15.04 17.92
CA MET A 184 -6.49 -16.35 17.31
C MET A 184 -5.28 -17.28 17.36
N LEU A 185 -4.06 -16.75 17.15
CA LEU A 185 -2.80 -17.48 17.28
C LEU A 185 -2.62 -17.97 18.73
N ASP A 186 -2.80 -17.06 19.69
CA ASP A 186 -2.67 -17.37 21.13
C ASP A 186 -3.72 -18.39 21.60
N ALA A 187 -4.94 -18.29 21.07
CA ALA A 187 -6.03 -19.26 21.32
C ALA A 187 -5.89 -20.59 20.54
N GLY A 188 -4.82 -20.79 19.77
CA GLY A 188 -4.56 -22.02 19.01
C GLY A 188 -5.55 -22.29 17.87
N ARG A 189 -6.21 -21.25 17.35
CA ARG A 189 -7.11 -21.40 16.19
C ARG A 189 -6.36 -21.68 14.90
N PHE A 190 -5.10 -21.30 14.84
CA PHE A 190 -4.08 -21.69 13.86
C PHE A 190 -2.70 -21.68 14.57
N GLU A 191 -1.70 -22.28 13.96
CA GLU A 191 -0.38 -22.48 14.56
C GLU A 191 0.65 -21.46 14.10
N VAL A 192 0.53 -20.95 12.87
CA VAL A 192 1.57 -20.13 12.23
C VAL A 192 0.96 -18.85 11.68
N PHE A 193 1.55 -17.72 12.04
CA PHE A 193 1.22 -16.41 11.48
C PHE A 193 2.44 -15.84 10.77
N PRO A 194 2.57 -16.00 9.43
CA PRO A 194 3.71 -15.47 8.69
C PRO A 194 3.61 -13.94 8.60
N ARG A 195 4.68 -13.27 9.05
CA ARG A 195 4.80 -11.81 8.98
C ARG A 195 6.01 -11.39 8.18
N GLU A 196 5.92 -10.23 7.54
CA GLU A 196 7.04 -9.64 6.83
C GLU A 196 8.16 -9.25 7.80
N VAL A 197 9.41 -9.53 7.43
CA VAL A 197 10.59 -9.16 8.24
C VAL A 197 10.65 -7.67 8.54
N VAL A 198 10.15 -6.83 7.63
CA VAL A 198 10.16 -5.37 7.76
C VAL A 198 9.10 -4.80 8.72
N VAL A 199 8.22 -5.63 9.26
CA VAL A 199 7.09 -5.22 10.13
C VAL A 199 7.29 -5.70 11.57
N LEU A 200 8.33 -6.49 11.85
CA LEU A 200 8.51 -7.14 13.16
C LEU A 200 8.86 -6.20 14.30
N ASP A 201 9.43 -5.03 14.02
CA ASP A 201 9.76 -4.04 15.06
C ASP A 201 8.54 -3.58 15.86
N GLY A 202 7.33 -3.70 15.28
CA GLY A 202 6.07 -3.38 15.96
C GLY A 202 5.42 -4.55 16.70
N VAL A 203 5.91 -5.78 16.52
CA VAL A 203 5.33 -7.00 17.16
C VAL A 203 5.96 -7.27 18.51
N ALA A 204 7.20 -6.84 18.73
CA ALA A 204 7.93 -7.05 19.99
C ALA A 204 7.37 -6.24 21.17
N GLU A 205 6.49 -5.26 20.94
CA GLU A 205 5.90 -4.37 21.94
C GLU A 205 4.41 -4.67 22.23
N ALA A 206 3.83 -5.68 21.59
CA ALA A 206 2.42 -6.10 21.76
C ALA A 206 2.33 -7.38 22.60
#